data_45e37b8dd76637faa2529b42102a770f
#
_entry.id   45e37b8dd76637faa2529b42102a770f
#
_cell.length_a   1.000
_cell.length_b   1.000
_cell.length_c   1.000
_cell.angle_alpha   90.00
_cell.angle_beta   90.00
_cell.angle_gamma   90.00
#
_symmetry.space_group_name_H-M   'P 1'
#
loop_
_entity.id
_entity.type
_entity.pdbx_description
1 polymer ?
#
loop_
_entity_poly.entity_id
_entity_poly.type
_entity_poly.pdbx_seq_one_letter_code
_entity_poly.pdbx_strand_id
1 'polypeptide(L)'
;MKKLIPLLFLFSCSKDDLVIIPKQLNNYTLSIDSVLTQNGKISIPKDNNGIYHLKLYYTNSRQQTHRVTGRILLNGKEPLISERVEWESNLFWILKQNDTVAYITKSYINYYTGQFTIVKLPPLISTKDELVPTSNFVSYSGRNGEINNMIAPVREMKGDTMILKSKHWTMDSTIIIYTKIVLE
;
A
#
# COMPACT_ATOMS: atom_id res chain seq x y z
N MET A 1 -52.59 -69.40 19.63
CA MET A 1 -51.86 -68.98 18.40
C MET A 1 -51.80 -67.43 18.36
N LYS A 2 -50.67 -66.84 18.75
CA LYS A 2 -50.45 -65.37 18.75
C LYS A 2 -49.82 -64.98 17.40
N LYS A 3 -50.54 -64.20 16.59
CA LYS A 3 -50.05 -63.65 15.33
C LYS A 3 -49.18 -62.47 15.60
N LEU A 4 -47.89 -62.56 15.30
CA LEU A 4 -46.95 -61.45 15.25
C LEU A 4 -47.16 -60.67 13.97
N ILE A 5 -47.46 -59.37 14.07
CA ILE A 5 -47.52 -58.43 12.94
C ILE A 5 -46.12 -57.78 12.83
N PRO A 6 -45.41 -57.89 11.72
CA PRO A 6 -44.14 -57.17 11.57
C PRO A 6 -44.41 -55.67 11.30
N LEU A 7 -43.87 -54.84 12.17
CA LEU A 7 -43.88 -53.41 12.01
C LEU A 7 -42.85 -53.00 10.97
N LEU A 8 -43.26 -52.64 9.76
CA LEU A 8 -42.42 -52.07 8.74
C LEU A 8 -42.13 -50.62 9.05
N PHE A 9 -40.92 -50.36 9.47
CA PHE A 9 -40.39 -48.96 9.53
C PHE A 9 -39.99 -48.52 8.13
N LEU A 10 -40.82 -47.69 7.53
CA LEU A 10 -40.46 -46.94 6.33
C LEU A 10 -39.54 -45.77 6.76
N PHE A 11 -38.23 -45.95 6.58
CA PHE A 11 -37.29 -44.83 6.60
C PHE A 11 -37.52 -43.99 5.36
N SER A 12 -38.27 -42.89 5.52
CA SER A 12 -38.32 -41.84 4.53
C SER A 12 -36.98 -41.12 4.56
N CYS A 13 -36.11 -41.43 3.61
CA CYS A 13 -34.91 -40.65 3.36
C CYS A 13 -35.36 -39.33 2.70
N SER A 14 -35.49 -38.28 3.49
CA SER A 14 -35.64 -36.94 2.91
C SER A 14 -34.35 -36.62 2.18
N LYS A 15 -34.45 -36.49 0.87
CA LYS A 15 -33.38 -35.85 0.11
C LYS A 15 -33.31 -34.42 0.60
N ASP A 16 -32.33 -34.13 1.45
CA ASP A 16 -31.95 -32.77 1.70
C ASP A 16 -31.49 -32.19 0.38
N ASP A 17 -32.35 -31.41 -0.27
CA ASP A 17 -31.95 -30.59 -1.40
C ASP A 17 -30.85 -29.66 -0.88
N LEU A 18 -29.61 -29.97 -1.25
CA LEU A 18 -28.48 -29.10 -1.03
C LEU A 18 -28.79 -27.78 -1.72
N VAL A 19 -29.31 -26.82 -0.95
CA VAL A 19 -29.43 -25.46 -1.41
C VAL A 19 -28.01 -24.96 -1.64
N ILE A 20 -27.55 -25.04 -2.89
CA ILE A 20 -26.31 -24.41 -3.30
C ILE A 20 -26.55 -22.90 -3.25
N ILE A 21 -26.22 -22.30 -2.11
CA ILE A 21 -26.20 -20.85 -2.00
C ILE A 21 -25.08 -20.40 -2.93
N PRO A 22 -25.40 -19.67 -4.00
CA PRO A 22 -24.37 -19.20 -4.90
C PRO A 22 -23.38 -18.35 -4.08
N LYS A 23 -22.11 -18.76 -4.09
CA LYS A 23 -21.03 -18.01 -3.42
C LYS A 23 -21.06 -16.60 -4.00
N GLN A 24 -21.49 -15.64 -3.19
CA GLN A 24 -21.49 -14.24 -3.60
C GLN A 24 -20.04 -13.86 -3.85
N LEU A 25 -19.68 -13.65 -5.10
CA LEU A 25 -18.33 -13.18 -5.45
C LEU A 25 -18.15 -11.79 -4.84
N ASN A 26 -17.27 -11.69 -3.87
CA ASN A 26 -16.89 -10.40 -3.31
C ASN A 26 -16.15 -9.59 -4.38
N ASN A 27 -16.68 -8.42 -4.70
CA ASN A 27 -16.03 -7.52 -5.66
C ASN A 27 -15.11 -6.55 -4.89
N TYR A 28 -13.82 -6.86 -4.88
CA TYR A 28 -12.81 -6.00 -4.29
C TYR A 28 -12.40 -4.93 -5.31
N THR A 29 -12.33 -3.68 -4.87
CA THR A 29 -11.84 -2.58 -5.69
C THR A 29 -10.65 -1.92 -5.00
N LEU A 30 -9.57 -1.73 -5.77
CA LEU A 30 -8.42 -0.92 -5.41
C LEU A 30 -8.40 0.29 -6.33
N SER A 31 -8.28 1.49 -5.81
CA SER A 31 -8.18 2.72 -6.59
C SER A 31 -7.01 3.58 -6.13
N ILE A 32 -6.44 4.35 -7.06
CA ILE A 32 -5.51 5.43 -6.74
C ILE A 32 -6.23 6.75 -7.02
N ASP A 33 -6.46 7.49 -5.95
CA ASP A 33 -7.30 8.68 -5.96
C ASP A 33 -6.49 9.94 -6.28
N SER A 34 -5.28 10.08 -5.72
CA SER A 34 -4.46 11.25 -5.95
C SER A 34 -2.96 11.03 -5.72
N VAL A 35 -2.16 11.89 -6.34
CA VAL A 35 -0.77 12.13 -6.00
C VAL A 35 -0.68 13.50 -5.34
N LEU A 36 -0.10 13.56 -4.16
CA LEU A 36 0.01 14.81 -3.37
C LEU A 36 1.46 15.28 -3.40
N THR A 37 1.64 16.58 -3.55
CA THR A 37 2.98 17.19 -3.48
C THR A 37 3.61 17.02 -2.10
N GLN A 38 4.87 17.45 -1.98
CA GLN A 38 5.58 17.54 -0.72
C GLN A 38 4.68 18.15 0.36
N ASN A 39 4.66 17.54 1.54
CA ASN A 39 3.78 17.87 2.67
C ASN A 39 2.30 17.49 2.51
N GLY A 40 1.92 16.77 1.44
CA GLY A 40 0.56 16.27 1.26
C GLY A 40 -0.54 17.32 1.14
N LYS A 41 -0.16 18.57 0.77
CA LYS A 41 -1.09 19.70 0.77
C LYS A 41 -1.75 19.94 -0.58
N ILE A 42 -1.09 19.65 -1.68
CA ILE A 42 -1.58 19.95 -3.03
C ILE A 42 -1.79 18.63 -3.78
N SER A 43 -3.02 18.37 -4.16
CA SER A 43 -3.37 17.26 -5.04
C SER A 43 -3.05 17.62 -6.49
N ILE A 44 -2.37 16.71 -7.17
CA ILE A 44 -2.05 16.83 -8.59
C ILE A 44 -3.20 16.17 -9.34
N PRO A 45 -3.85 16.87 -10.29
CA PRO A 45 -4.88 16.25 -11.12
C PRO A 45 -4.26 15.30 -12.14
N LYS A 46 -5.04 14.33 -12.58
CA LYS A 46 -4.72 13.55 -13.79
C LYS A 46 -5.00 14.39 -15.02
N ASP A 47 -4.21 14.20 -16.05
CA ASP A 47 -4.51 14.69 -17.39
C ASP A 47 -5.64 13.88 -18.07
N ASN A 48 -5.98 14.21 -19.30
CA ASN A 48 -7.01 13.52 -20.09
C ASN A 48 -6.67 12.04 -20.37
N ASN A 49 -5.42 11.64 -20.22
CA ASN A 49 -4.92 10.27 -20.42
C ASN A 49 -4.81 9.50 -19.09
N GLY A 50 -5.21 10.12 -17.99
CA GLY A 50 -5.12 9.52 -16.64
C GLY A 50 -3.73 9.53 -16.05
N ILE A 51 -2.81 10.38 -16.54
CA ILE A 51 -1.43 10.49 -16.12
C ILE A 51 -1.28 11.66 -15.15
N TYR A 52 -0.50 11.48 -14.09
CA TYR A 52 -0.13 12.55 -13.17
C TYR A 52 1.16 13.24 -13.64
N HIS A 53 1.24 14.56 -13.51
CA HIS A 53 2.42 15.37 -13.82
C HIS A 53 2.99 15.96 -12.54
N LEU A 54 4.07 15.37 -12.04
CA LEU A 54 4.69 15.74 -10.78
C LEU A 54 5.89 16.64 -11.01
N LYS A 55 5.75 17.92 -10.66
CA LYS A 55 6.86 18.89 -10.69
C LYS A 55 7.81 18.64 -9.53
N LEU A 56 9.08 18.44 -9.85
CA LEU A 56 10.14 18.19 -8.90
C LEU A 56 10.85 19.53 -8.56
N TYR A 57 10.68 19.99 -7.33
CA TYR A 57 11.35 21.20 -6.83
C TYR A 57 12.45 20.80 -5.84
N TYR A 58 13.69 21.04 -6.22
CA TYR A 58 14.83 20.75 -5.36
C TYR A 58 15.48 22.05 -4.92
N THR A 59 15.32 22.40 -3.66
CA THR A 59 16.02 23.55 -3.07
C THR A 59 17.32 23.14 -2.40
N ASN A 60 17.29 22.14 -1.50
CA ASN A 60 18.45 21.77 -0.69
C ASN A 60 18.64 20.27 -0.50
N SER A 61 17.81 19.43 -1.11
CA SER A 61 17.93 17.97 -1.00
C SER A 61 17.80 17.29 -2.36
N ARG A 62 18.48 16.19 -2.53
CA ARG A 62 18.37 15.35 -3.74
C ARG A 62 17.00 14.71 -3.90
N GLN A 63 16.32 14.48 -2.81
CA GLN A 63 15.11 13.68 -2.76
C GLN A 63 13.95 14.48 -2.17
N GLN A 64 12.82 14.41 -2.83
CA GLN A 64 11.55 14.93 -2.33
C GLN A 64 10.57 13.79 -2.13
N THR A 65 9.90 13.80 -1.01
CA THR A 65 8.85 12.83 -0.73
C THR A 65 7.49 13.39 -1.12
N HIS A 66 6.75 12.59 -1.85
CA HIS A 66 5.38 12.85 -2.25
C HIS A 66 4.49 11.72 -1.76
N ARG A 67 3.20 11.95 -1.63
CA ARG A 67 2.27 10.95 -1.16
C ARG A 67 1.34 10.51 -2.30
N VAL A 68 1.19 9.21 -2.45
CA VAL A 68 0.15 8.62 -3.30
C VAL A 68 -0.94 8.09 -2.40
N THR A 69 -2.18 8.46 -2.67
CA THR A 69 -3.35 8.03 -1.87
C THR A 69 -4.33 7.27 -2.74
N GLY A 70 -5.05 6.37 -2.12
CA GLY A 70 -6.06 5.56 -2.78
C GLY A 70 -7.00 4.93 -1.77
N ARG A 71 -7.82 4.00 -2.24
CA ARG A 71 -8.77 3.27 -1.40
C ARG A 71 -8.87 1.81 -1.81
N ILE A 72 -9.23 1.01 -0.81
CA ILE A 72 -9.60 -0.37 -1.01
C ILE A 72 -10.99 -0.61 -0.41
N LEU A 73 -11.91 -1.07 -1.25
CA LEU A 73 -13.31 -1.23 -0.89
C LEU A 73 -13.82 -2.60 -1.29
N LEU A 74 -14.73 -3.13 -0.51
CA LEU A 74 -15.53 -4.30 -0.85
C LEU A 74 -16.84 -3.82 -1.50
N ASN A 75 -17.21 -4.42 -2.64
CA ASN A 75 -18.42 -4.09 -3.39
C ASN A 75 -18.55 -2.57 -3.72
N GLY A 76 -17.40 -1.88 -3.83
CA GLY A 76 -17.32 -0.45 -4.15
C GLY A 76 -17.83 0.50 -3.06
N LYS A 77 -18.18 0.01 -1.89
CA LYS A 77 -18.79 0.80 -0.80
C LYS A 77 -18.17 0.59 0.57
N GLU A 78 -17.94 -0.65 0.95
CA GLU A 78 -17.49 -0.99 2.29
C GLU A 78 -15.98 -0.86 2.41
N PRO A 79 -15.46 -0.02 3.32
CA PRO A 79 -14.03 0.13 3.48
C PRO A 79 -13.40 -1.13 4.07
N LEU A 80 -12.32 -1.58 3.47
CA LEU A 80 -11.51 -2.68 4.00
C LEU A 80 -10.40 -2.14 4.88
N ILE A 81 -10.33 -2.64 6.12
CA ILE A 81 -9.41 -2.16 7.15
C ILE A 81 -8.25 -3.11 7.30
N SER A 82 -7.05 -2.58 7.49
CA SER A 82 -5.79 -3.33 7.70
C SER A 82 -5.42 -4.26 6.54
N GLU A 83 -5.96 -3.99 5.36
CA GLU A 83 -5.59 -4.73 4.15
C GLU A 83 -4.20 -4.31 3.66
N ARG A 84 -3.41 -5.31 3.31
CA ARG A 84 -2.04 -5.11 2.81
C ARG A 84 -2.04 -4.78 1.33
N VAL A 85 -1.35 -3.69 0.97
CA VAL A 85 -1.08 -3.33 -0.42
C VAL A 85 0.44 -3.29 -0.64
N GLU A 86 0.90 -4.02 -1.63
CA GLU A 86 2.30 -4.02 -2.07
C GLU A 86 2.50 -3.01 -3.19
N TRP A 87 3.67 -2.38 -3.19
CA TRP A 87 4.00 -1.34 -4.14
C TRP A 87 5.35 -1.61 -4.78
N GLU A 88 5.43 -1.38 -6.07
CA GLU A 88 6.64 -1.48 -6.87
C GLU A 88 6.75 -0.26 -7.76
N SER A 89 7.95 0.28 -7.92
CA SER A 89 8.26 1.33 -8.89
C SER A 89 9.26 0.81 -9.91
N ASN A 90 9.14 1.26 -11.16
CA ASN A 90 10.14 0.99 -12.19
C ASN A 90 11.40 1.86 -12.04
N LEU A 91 11.38 2.88 -11.16
CA LEU A 91 12.52 3.77 -10.95
C LEU A 91 13.21 3.46 -9.63
N PHE A 92 14.54 3.42 -9.71
CA PHE A 92 15.44 3.18 -8.57
C PHE A 92 16.54 4.23 -8.61
N TRP A 93 17.03 4.63 -7.45
CA TRP A 93 18.24 5.41 -7.36
C TRP A 93 19.38 4.57 -6.79
N ILE A 94 20.60 4.94 -7.10
CA ILE A 94 21.77 4.22 -6.65
C ILE A 94 22.30 4.90 -5.39
N LEU A 95 22.27 4.17 -4.29
CA LEU A 95 22.99 4.52 -3.08
C LEU A 95 24.40 3.94 -3.22
N LYS A 96 25.41 4.81 -3.29
CA LYS A 96 26.80 4.35 -3.44
C LYS A 96 27.39 3.96 -2.10
N GLN A 97 28.42 3.12 -2.14
CA GLN A 97 29.24 2.84 -0.97
C GLN A 97 29.78 4.16 -0.39
N ASN A 98 29.75 4.28 0.93
CA ASN A 98 30.10 5.45 1.73
C ASN A 98 29.10 6.63 1.66
N ASP A 99 27.99 6.50 0.92
CA ASP A 99 26.91 7.50 0.99
C ASP A 99 26.22 7.45 2.37
N THR A 100 25.82 8.61 2.87
CA THR A 100 25.03 8.71 4.09
C THR A 100 23.61 8.24 3.83
N VAL A 101 23.21 7.14 4.48
CA VAL A 101 21.87 6.56 4.39
C VAL A 101 20.88 7.35 5.26
N ALA A 102 21.27 7.63 6.51
CA ALA A 102 20.43 8.32 7.46
C ALA A 102 21.25 8.99 8.56
N TYR A 103 20.73 10.11 9.08
CA TYR A 103 21.19 10.70 10.31
C TYR A 103 20.38 10.15 11.47
N ILE A 104 21.06 9.56 12.45
CA ILE A 104 20.41 8.93 13.59
C ILE A 104 20.43 9.89 14.76
N THR A 105 19.28 10.11 15.37
CA THR A 105 19.16 10.84 16.62
C THR A 105 18.52 9.96 17.67
N LYS A 106 19.03 10.01 18.90
CA LYS A 106 18.39 9.40 20.06
C LYS A 106 17.88 10.51 20.98
N SER A 107 16.68 10.35 21.48
CA SER A 107 16.10 11.22 22.49
C SER A 107 16.10 10.54 23.85
N TYR A 108 16.45 11.29 24.87
CA TYR A 108 16.45 10.84 26.26
C TYR A 108 15.63 11.83 27.09
N ILE A 109 14.80 11.30 27.96
CA ILE A 109 14.11 12.10 28.99
C ILE A 109 14.78 11.79 30.32
N ASN A 110 15.28 12.84 30.97
CA ASN A 110 15.71 12.73 32.36
C ASN A 110 14.45 12.72 33.24
N TYR A 111 14.13 11.57 33.79
CA TYR A 111 12.92 11.37 34.57
C TYR A 111 12.89 12.18 35.88
N TYR A 112 14.07 12.63 36.38
CA TYR A 112 14.14 13.44 37.60
C TYR A 112 13.92 14.92 37.33
N THR A 113 14.38 15.41 36.19
CA THR A 113 14.32 16.83 35.84
C THR A 113 13.27 17.15 34.77
N GLY A 114 12.71 16.13 34.13
CA GLY A 114 11.81 16.29 32.95
C GLY A 114 12.54 16.83 31.70
N GLN A 115 13.87 16.97 31.76
CA GLN A 115 14.63 17.55 30.67
C GLN A 115 14.76 16.58 29.50
N PHE A 116 14.45 17.11 28.31
CA PHE A 116 14.57 16.36 27.04
C PHE A 116 15.90 16.70 26.38
N THR A 117 16.67 15.66 26.06
CA THR A 117 17.98 15.80 25.38
C THR A 117 17.99 14.99 24.09
N ILE A 118 18.41 15.63 22.99
CA ILE A 118 18.61 14.96 21.71
C ILE A 118 20.10 14.82 21.46
N VAL A 119 20.55 13.58 21.27
CA VAL A 119 21.93 13.24 20.93
C VAL A 119 21.98 12.78 19.48
N LYS A 120 22.83 13.44 18.70
CA LYS A 120 23.16 13.00 17.34
C LYS A 120 24.17 11.86 17.41
N LEU A 121 23.84 10.74 16.79
CA LEU A 121 24.76 9.61 16.65
C LEU A 121 25.49 9.72 15.30
N PRO A 122 26.59 8.95 15.11
CA PRO A 122 27.21 8.83 13.80
C PRO A 122 26.17 8.43 12.74
N PRO A 123 26.26 9.03 11.54
CA PRO A 123 25.34 8.68 10.46
C PRO A 123 25.47 7.22 10.05
N LEU A 124 24.36 6.62 9.64
CA LEU A 124 24.41 5.33 8.98
C LEU A 124 24.97 5.50 7.57
N ILE A 125 26.01 4.76 7.24
CA ILE A 125 26.72 4.83 5.96
C ILE A 125 26.49 3.53 5.21
N SER A 126 26.25 3.62 3.89
CA SER A 126 26.13 2.44 3.03
C SER A 126 27.47 1.72 2.92
N THR A 127 27.46 0.39 3.07
CA THR A 127 28.66 -0.45 2.97
C THR A 127 28.94 -0.94 1.55
N LYS A 128 27.97 -0.79 0.65
CA LYS A 128 28.04 -1.22 -0.76
C LYS A 128 27.11 -0.38 -1.62
N ASP A 129 27.26 -0.53 -2.94
CA ASP A 129 26.29 0.04 -3.87
C ASP A 129 24.97 -0.72 -3.81
N GLU A 130 23.87 -0.01 -3.65
CA GLU A 130 22.53 -0.59 -3.55
C GLU A 130 21.53 0.16 -4.43
N LEU A 131 20.61 -0.60 -5.07
CA LEU A 131 19.43 -0.02 -5.72
C LEU A 131 18.34 0.21 -4.68
N VAL A 132 17.96 1.47 -4.53
CA VAL A 132 16.92 1.87 -3.59
C VAL A 132 15.66 2.21 -4.39
N PRO A 133 14.52 1.53 -4.11
CA PRO A 133 13.28 1.85 -4.78
C PRO A 133 12.79 3.24 -4.42
N THR A 134 12.15 3.90 -5.38
CA THR A 134 11.58 5.25 -5.19
C THR A 134 10.22 5.24 -4.50
N SER A 135 9.72 4.09 -4.08
CA SER A 135 8.46 3.93 -3.35
C SER A 135 8.63 3.06 -2.12
N ASN A 136 7.79 3.25 -1.11
CA ASN A 136 7.69 2.27 -0.04
C ASN A 136 7.14 0.95 -0.61
N PHE A 137 7.57 -0.17 0.00
CA PHE A 137 7.22 -1.50 -0.49
C PHE A 137 5.81 -1.95 -0.07
N VAL A 138 5.34 -1.54 1.09
CA VAL A 138 4.06 -1.99 1.67
C VAL A 138 3.36 -0.84 2.35
N SER A 139 2.04 -0.82 2.26
CA SER A 139 1.14 -0.03 3.10
C SER A 139 -0.05 -0.88 3.55
N TYR A 140 -0.75 -0.39 4.57
CA TYR A 140 -1.98 -1.01 5.08
C TYR A 140 -3.10 0.01 5.03
N SER A 141 -4.31 -0.47 4.71
CA SER A 141 -5.48 0.40 4.68
C SER A 141 -5.92 0.82 6.08
N GLY A 142 -6.37 2.07 6.19
CA GLY A 142 -6.90 2.65 7.41
C GLY A 142 -8.41 2.37 7.59
N ARG A 143 -9.02 3.09 8.53
CA ARG A 143 -10.42 2.86 8.95
C ARG A 143 -11.45 3.08 7.85
N ASN A 144 -11.16 3.98 6.90
CA ASN A 144 -12.05 4.29 5.78
C ASN A 144 -11.60 3.61 4.49
N GLY A 145 -10.77 2.54 4.59
CA GLY A 145 -10.19 1.86 3.46
C GLY A 145 -9.10 2.66 2.74
N GLU A 146 -8.69 3.81 3.28
CA GLU A 146 -7.64 4.65 2.69
C GLU A 146 -6.29 3.94 2.73
N ILE A 147 -5.58 3.99 1.61
CA ILE A 147 -4.19 3.54 1.48
C ILE A 147 -3.30 4.71 1.17
N ASN A 148 -2.09 4.69 1.71
CA ASN A 148 -1.09 5.72 1.50
C ASN A 148 0.25 5.09 1.18
N ASN A 149 0.92 5.62 0.17
CA ASN A 149 2.31 5.29 -0.10
C ASN A 149 3.13 6.57 -0.25
N MET A 150 4.39 6.50 0.13
CA MET A 150 5.35 7.56 -0.13
C MET A 150 6.20 7.19 -1.34
N ILE A 151 6.31 8.14 -2.27
CA ILE A 151 7.25 8.08 -3.38
C ILE A 151 8.30 9.16 -3.19
N ALA A 152 9.54 8.85 -3.58
CA ALA A 152 10.68 9.71 -3.34
C ALA A 152 11.60 9.74 -4.56
N PRO A 153 11.14 10.32 -5.70
CA PRO A 153 11.98 10.48 -6.87
C PRO A 153 13.15 11.40 -6.58
N VAL A 154 14.28 11.15 -7.22
CA VAL A 154 15.46 12.00 -7.15
C VAL A 154 15.52 12.95 -8.34
N ARG A 155 16.34 14.00 -8.21
CA ARG A 155 16.45 15.06 -9.22
C ARG A 155 16.84 14.54 -10.62
N GLU A 156 17.67 13.53 -10.64
CA GLU A 156 18.20 12.91 -11.85
C GLU A 156 17.11 12.20 -12.68
N MET A 157 15.96 11.92 -12.08
CA MET A 157 14.79 11.30 -12.73
C MET A 157 13.85 12.32 -13.39
N LYS A 158 14.21 13.59 -13.39
CA LYS A 158 13.41 14.61 -14.08
C LYS A 158 13.37 14.30 -15.60
N GLY A 159 12.17 14.23 -16.14
CA GLY A 159 11.90 13.81 -17.52
C GLY A 159 11.49 12.34 -17.64
N ASP A 160 11.70 11.52 -16.61
CA ASP A 160 11.29 10.12 -16.63
C ASP A 160 9.80 9.95 -16.32
N THR A 161 9.29 8.78 -16.68
CA THR A 161 7.94 8.35 -16.28
C THR A 161 8.04 7.24 -15.23
N MET A 162 7.58 7.55 -14.02
CA MET A 162 7.41 6.57 -12.96
C MET A 162 6.16 5.74 -13.22
N ILE A 163 6.30 4.43 -13.25
CA ILE A 163 5.19 3.49 -13.26
C ILE A 163 5.11 2.87 -11.87
N LEU A 164 4.12 3.29 -11.10
CA LEU A 164 3.88 2.77 -9.78
C LEU A 164 2.83 1.66 -9.88
N LYS A 165 3.22 0.43 -9.56
CA LYS A 165 2.36 -0.74 -9.48
C LYS A 165 1.90 -0.91 -8.05
N SER A 166 0.59 -0.96 -7.83
CA SER A 166 -0.02 -1.31 -6.56
C SER A 166 -0.75 -2.64 -6.68
N LYS A 167 -0.57 -3.51 -5.70
CA LYS A 167 -1.06 -4.89 -5.71
C LYS A 167 -1.71 -5.23 -4.39
N HIS A 168 -2.92 -5.74 -4.47
CA HIS A 168 -3.66 -6.28 -3.33
C HIS A 168 -4.06 -7.73 -3.58
N TRP A 169 -3.86 -8.55 -2.56
CA TRP A 169 -4.21 -9.97 -2.58
C TRP A 169 -5.58 -10.15 -1.92
N THR A 170 -6.50 -10.76 -2.64
CA THR A 170 -7.79 -11.21 -2.10
C THR A 170 -7.74 -12.73 -1.91
N MET A 171 -8.76 -13.31 -1.28
CA MET A 171 -8.84 -14.76 -1.12
C MET A 171 -8.90 -15.51 -2.46
N ASP A 172 -9.53 -14.90 -3.46
CA ASP A 172 -9.83 -15.55 -4.74
C ASP A 172 -9.02 -14.99 -5.92
N SER A 173 -8.34 -13.85 -5.76
CA SER A 173 -7.68 -13.15 -6.86
C SER A 173 -6.60 -12.16 -6.39
N THR A 174 -5.95 -11.54 -7.37
CA THR A 174 -5.01 -10.44 -7.14
C THR A 174 -5.44 -9.26 -7.97
N ILE A 175 -5.56 -8.09 -7.34
CA ILE A 175 -5.87 -6.84 -8.01
C ILE A 175 -4.56 -6.08 -8.21
N ILE A 176 -4.29 -5.67 -9.45
CA ILE A 176 -3.10 -4.90 -9.81
C ILE A 176 -3.54 -3.62 -10.53
N ILE A 177 -2.99 -2.48 -10.08
CA ILE A 177 -3.20 -1.18 -10.72
C ILE A 177 -1.83 -0.59 -11.06
N TYR A 178 -1.75 0.01 -12.24
CA TYR A 178 -0.60 0.77 -12.70
C TYR A 178 -0.93 2.25 -12.73
N THR A 179 -0.16 3.04 -12.02
CA THR A 179 -0.30 4.51 -11.99
C THR A 179 0.90 5.12 -12.68
N LYS A 180 0.67 5.96 -13.69
CA LYS A 180 1.73 6.67 -14.41
C LYS A 180 1.89 8.07 -13.85
N ILE A 181 3.15 8.44 -13.56
CA ILE A 181 3.52 9.75 -13.01
C ILE A 181 4.71 10.25 -13.83
N VAL A 182 4.51 11.30 -14.61
CA VAL A 182 5.58 12.00 -15.33
C VAL A 182 6.29 12.93 -14.35
N LEU A 183 7.60 12.87 -14.28
CA LEU A 183 8.44 13.67 -13.39
C LEU A 183 8.98 14.90 -14.17
N GLU A 184 8.53 16.12 -13.82
CA GLU A 184 8.82 17.38 -14.51
C GLU A 184 9.76 18.32 -13.74
#